data_8013be52d4a79eaa6e3660cc7d8a8b85
#
_entry.id   8013be52d4a79eaa6e3660cc7d8a8b85
#
_cell.length_a   1.000
_cell.length_b   1.000
_cell.length_c   1.000
_cell.angle_alpha   90.00
_cell.angle_beta   90.00
_cell.angle_gamma   90.00
#
_symmetry.space_group_name_H-M   'P 1'
#
loop_
_entity.id
_entity.type
_entity.pdbx_description
1 polymer ?
#
loop_
_entity_poly.entity_id
_entity_poly.type
_entity_poly.pdbx_seq_one_letter_code
_entity_poly.pdbx_strand_id
1 'polypeptide(L)'
;MLIVVQLFGLARHLAGAKVATVEVRQGATLREVSAALGDLYPQLVGPIIKPQVVDLESPYAFSLNGHPEPPSLDYVVQPQDRLVLMFVPSGG
;
A
#
# COMPACT_ATOMS: atom_id res chain seq x y z
N MET A 1 2.03 -1.82 -15.84
CA MET A 1 0.74 -1.10 -15.65
C MET A 1 0.85 -0.14 -14.48
N LEU A 2 0.05 0.90 -14.52
CA LEU A 2 0.03 1.90 -13.46
C LEU A 2 -1.03 1.56 -12.44
N ILE A 3 -0.65 1.61 -11.17
CA ILE A 3 -1.55 1.38 -10.04
C ILE A 3 -1.60 2.65 -9.21
N VAL A 4 -2.81 3.11 -8.93
CA VAL A 4 -3.04 4.31 -8.14
C VAL A 4 -3.38 3.91 -6.72
N VAL A 5 -2.66 4.47 -5.75
CA VAL A 5 -2.86 4.20 -4.32
C VAL A 5 -3.15 5.52 -3.63
N GLN A 6 -4.29 5.60 -2.98
CA GLN A 6 -4.58 6.75 -2.11
C GLN A 6 -3.85 6.56 -0.78
N LEU A 7 -3.32 7.64 -0.25
CA LEU A 7 -2.56 7.64 1.00
C LEU A 7 -3.32 8.44 2.05
N PHE A 8 -3.54 7.82 3.20
CA PHE A 8 -4.24 8.47 4.32
C PHE A 8 -3.36 8.51 5.57
N GLY A 9 -3.65 9.48 6.43
CA GLY A 9 -3.04 9.58 7.74
C GLY A 9 -1.53 9.70 7.68
N LEU A 10 -0.82 8.85 8.42
CA LEU A 10 0.63 8.90 8.49
C LEU A 10 1.28 8.64 7.13
N ALA A 11 0.73 7.75 6.33
CA ALA A 11 1.28 7.47 5.00
C ALA A 11 1.29 8.74 4.13
N ARG A 12 0.18 9.49 4.15
CA ARG A 12 0.09 10.76 3.44
C ARG A 12 1.11 11.76 3.96
N HIS A 13 1.23 11.86 5.28
CA HIS A 13 2.17 12.80 5.90
C HIS A 13 3.61 12.49 5.52
N LEU A 14 4.00 11.22 5.62
CA LEU A 14 5.37 10.80 5.33
C LEU A 14 5.72 10.93 3.86
N ALA A 15 4.79 10.59 2.98
CA ALA A 15 5.01 10.68 1.54
C ALA A 15 4.94 12.12 1.03
N GLY A 16 4.21 12.98 1.74
CA GLY A 16 3.95 14.34 1.28
C GLY A 16 3.01 14.40 0.08
N ALA A 17 2.17 13.36 -0.09
CA ALA A 17 1.27 13.25 -1.23
C ALA A 17 0.00 12.54 -0.82
N LYS A 18 -1.12 12.92 -1.43
CA LYS A 18 -2.41 12.28 -1.19
C LYS A 18 -2.61 11.01 -2.00
N VAL A 19 -1.94 10.92 -3.14
CA VAL A 19 -2.07 9.84 -4.10
C VAL A 19 -0.69 9.48 -4.61
N ALA A 20 -0.42 8.21 -4.70
CA ALA A 20 0.78 7.69 -5.32
C ALA A 20 0.40 6.88 -6.56
N THR A 21 1.16 7.03 -7.63
CA THR A 21 1.00 6.21 -8.83
C THR A 21 2.30 5.43 -9.00
N VAL A 22 2.20 4.11 -8.98
CA VAL A 22 3.37 3.25 -9.13
C VAL A 22 3.21 2.41 -10.39
N GLU A 23 4.32 2.12 -11.05
CA GLU A 23 4.34 1.22 -12.19
C GLU A 23 4.79 -0.15 -11.74
N VAL A 24 4.00 -1.17 -12.08
CA VAL A 24 4.29 -2.56 -11.77
C VAL A 24 4.02 -3.41 -13.00
N ARG A 25 4.59 -4.60 -13.03
CA ARG A 25 4.34 -5.55 -14.11
C ARG A 25 2.89 -6.04 -14.05
N GLN A 26 2.37 -6.52 -15.16
CA GLN A 26 1.11 -7.24 -15.14
C GLN A 26 1.26 -8.53 -14.35
N GLY A 27 0.26 -8.85 -13.55
CA GLY A 27 0.33 -9.99 -12.65
C GLY A 27 1.03 -9.70 -11.33
N ALA A 28 1.39 -8.43 -11.08
CA ALA A 28 2.02 -8.04 -9.81
C ALA A 28 1.07 -8.22 -8.64
N THR A 29 1.65 -8.52 -7.50
CA THR A 29 0.91 -8.64 -6.24
C THR A 29 0.94 -7.32 -5.48
N LEU A 30 0.08 -7.22 -4.45
CA LEU A 30 0.13 -6.08 -3.53
C LEU A 30 1.50 -5.95 -2.86
N ARG A 31 2.19 -7.06 -2.63
CA ARG A 31 3.55 -7.03 -2.10
C ARG A 31 4.48 -6.27 -3.03
N GLU A 32 4.37 -6.49 -4.34
CA GLU A 32 5.16 -5.75 -5.32
C GLU A 32 4.76 -4.29 -5.39
N VAL A 33 3.48 -3.99 -5.22
CA VAL A 33 3.00 -2.60 -5.12
C VAL A 33 3.62 -1.92 -3.90
N SER A 34 3.67 -2.62 -2.76
CA SER A 34 4.29 -2.09 -1.55
C SER A 34 5.78 -1.80 -1.75
N ALA A 35 6.49 -2.70 -2.43
CA ALA A 35 7.90 -2.48 -2.74
C ALA A 35 8.09 -1.24 -3.62
N ALA A 36 7.23 -1.07 -4.62
CA ALA A 36 7.28 0.09 -5.51
C ALA A 36 6.98 1.38 -4.75
N LEU A 37 6.04 1.34 -3.80
CA LEU A 37 5.76 2.50 -2.95
C LEU A 37 6.96 2.87 -2.09
N GLY A 38 7.65 1.88 -1.53
CA GLY A 38 8.85 2.11 -0.73
C GLY A 38 9.99 2.70 -1.55
N ASP A 39 10.12 2.30 -2.81
CA ASP A 39 11.12 2.87 -3.72
C ASP A 39 10.79 4.32 -4.07
N LEU A 40 9.50 4.60 -4.30
CA LEU A 40 9.06 5.94 -4.66
C LEU A 40 9.09 6.89 -3.46
N TYR A 41 8.71 6.39 -2.30
CA TYR A 41 8.66 7.16 -1.05
C TYR A 41 9.44 6.44 0.04
N PRO A 42 10.77 6.59 0.08
CA PRO A 42 11.59 5.90 1.09
C PRO A 42 11.19 6.22 2.53
N GLN A 43 10.53 7.35 2.76
CA GLN A 43 10.06 7.74 4.08
C GLN A 43 8.99 6.77 4.64
N LEU A 44 8.34 6.00 3.77
CA LEU A 44 7.38 4.99 4.21
C LEU A 44 8.05 3.74 4.77
N VAL A 45 9.32 3.52 4.38
CA VAL A 45 10.05 2.33 4.81
C VAL A 45 10.51 2.51 6.26
N GLY A 46 10.14 1.57 7.09
CA GLY A 46 10.33 1.61 8.54
C GLY A 46 9.02 1.83 9.26
N PRO A 47 8.42 3.04 9.17
CA PRO A 47 7.17 3.29 9.89
C PRO A 47 5.97 2.49 9.38
N ILE A 48 5.89 2.26 8.06
CA ILE A 48 4.71 1.64 7.45
C ILE A 48 5.06 0.38 6.68
N ILE A 49 6.13 0.42 5.87
CA ILE A 49 6.60 -0.74 5.11
C ILE A 49 7.83 -1.30 5.81
N LYS A 50 7.81 -2.59 6.10
CA LYS A 50 8.95 -3.22 6.77
C LYS A 50 10.19 -3.16 5.88
N PRO A 51 11.36 -2.81 6.44
CA PRO A 51 12.55 -2.59 5.62
C PRO A 51 13.20 -3.86 5.07
N GLN A 52 13.01 -5.00 5.72
CA GLN A 52 13.72 -6.22 5.34
C GLN A 52 12.83 -7.24 4.63
N VAL A 53 11.55 -7.25 4.95
CA VAL A 53 10.57 -8.13 4.33
C VAL A 53 9.49 -7.23 3.80
N VAL A 54 9.14 -7.38 2.51
CA VAL A 54 8.13 -6.50 1.92
C VAL A 54 6.76 -6.89 2.46
N ASP A 55 6.40 -6.23 3.51
CA ASP A 55 5.15 -6.39 4.25
C ASP A 55 4.82 -5.05 4.88
N LEU A 56 3.66 -4.92 5.48
CA LEU A 56 3.26 -3.70 6.17
C LEU A 56 3.40 -3.87 7.67
N GLU A 57 3.85 -2.80 8.33
CA GLU A 57 3.85 -2.75 9.78
C GLU A 57 2.42 -2.65 10.28
N SER A 58 2.05 -3.53 11.22
CA SER A 58 0.75 -3.42 11.87
C SER A 58 0.69 -2.08 12.62
N PRO A 59 -0.39 -1.34 12.59
CA PRO A 59 -1.73 -1.69 12.09
C PRO A 59 -2.05 -1.15 10.70
N TYR A 60 -1.05 -0.90 9.86
CA TYR A 60 -1.28 -0.37 8.52
C TYR A 60 -1.66 -1.49 7.56
N ALA A 61 -2.56 -1.19 6.64
CA ALA A 61 -3.04 -2.15 5.67
C ALA A 61 -3.60 -1.42 4.45
N PHE A 62 -3.76 -2.17 3.36
CA PHE A 62 -4.49 -1.67 2.22
C PHE A 62 -5.98 -1.93 2.37
N SER A 63 -6.78 -0.99 1.88
CA SER A 63 -8.19 -1.24 1.59
C SER A 63 -8.29 -1.48 0.09
N LEU A 64 -9.00 -2.51 -0.31
CA LEU A 64 -9.18 -2.90 -1.70
C LEU A 64 -10.63 -2.74 -2.09
N ASN A 65 -10.90 -1.82 -3.00
CA ASN A 65 -12.24 -1.60 -3.57
C ASN A 65 -13.34 -1.41 -2.52
N GLY A 66 -12.98 -0.82 -1.39
CA GLY A 66 -13.94 -0.53 -0.32
C GLY A 66 -14.31 -1.73 0.54
N HIS A 67 -13.67 -2.88 0.36
CA HIS A 67 -13.94 -4.04 1.21
C HIS A 67 -13.48 -3.79 2.65
N PRO A 68 -14.26 -4.25 3.65
CA PRO A 68 -13.89 -4.00 5.05
C PRO A 68 -12.68 -4.77 5.51
N GLU A 69 -12.39 -5.92 4.91
CA GLU A 69 -11.24 -6.72 5.30
C GLU A 69 -10.06 -6.41 4.40
N PRO A 70 -8.85 -6.23 4.98
CA PRO A 70 -7.67 -6.02 4.16
C PRO A 70 -7.38 -7.25 3.28
N PRO A 71 -6.95 -7.03 2.04
CA PRO A 71 -6.55 -8.14 1.17
C PRO A 71 -5.21 -8.71 1.61
N SER A 72 -4.96 -9.95 1.20
CA SER A 72 -3.62 -10.52 1.31
C SER A 72 -2.63 -9.75 0.44
N LEU A 73 -1.39 -9.64 0.87
CA LEU A 73 -0.35 -9.06 0.03
C LEU A 73 0.00 -9.93 -1.18
N ASP A 74 -0.48 -11.16 -1.21
CA ASP A 74 -0.33 -12.04 -2.38
C ASP A 74 -1.45 -11.85 -3.42
N TYR A 75 -2.40 -10.97 -3.13
CA TYR A 75 -3.45 -10.62 -4.08
C TYR A 75 -2.84 -10.01 -5.34
N VAL A 76 -3.27 -10.49 -6.52
CA VAL A 76 -2.81 -9.98 -7.80
C VAL A 76 -3.65 -8.77 -8.18
N VAL A 77 -3.00 -7.60 -8.27
CA VAL A 77 -3.70 -6.35 -8.51
C VAL A 77 -4.16 -6.25 -9.97
N GLN A 78 -5.29 -5.56 -10.16
CA GLN A 78 -5.87 -5.29 -11.48
C GLN A 78 -5.81 -3.79 -11.74
N PRO A 79 -5.78 -3.36 -13.03
CA PRO A 79 -5.63 -1.93 -13.35
C PRO A 79 -6.75 -1.06 -12.77
N GLN A 80 -7.97 -1.61 -12.60
CA GLN A 80 -9.12 -0.86 -12.11
C GLN A 80 -9.24 -0.87 -10.58
N ASP A 81 -8.36 -1.57 -9.87
CA ASP A 81 -8.45 -1.67 -8.42
C ASP A 81 -8.25 -0.33 -7.77
N ARG A 82 -9.06 -0.04 -6.76
CA ARG A 82 -8.92 1.14 -5.92
C ARG A 82 -8.26 0.72 -4.62
N LEU A 83 -7.05 1.23 -4.42
CA LEU A 83 -6.25 0.91 -3.24
C LEU A 83 -6.12 2.14 -2.37
N VAL A 84 -6.24 1.92 -1.06
CA VAL A 84 -6.01 2.94 -0.06
C VAL A 84 -5.06 2.37 0.98
N LEU A 85 -3.96 3.05 1.22
CA LEU A 85 -3.03 2.69 2.31
C LEU A 85 -3.41 3.48 3.54
N MET A 86 -3.77 2.80 4.61
CA MET A 86 -4.37 3.44 5.78
C MET A 86 -4.08 2.69 7.07
N PHE A 87 -4.30 3.39 8.17
CA PHE A 87 -4.30 2.81 9.50
C PHE A 87 -5.60 2.03 9.69
N VAL A 88 -5.49 0.77 10.08
CA VAL A 88 -6.65 -0.07 10.38
C VAL A 88 -6.55 -0.47 11.85
N PRO A 89 -7.34 0.14 12.73
CA PRO A 89 -7.29 -0.23 14.14
C PRO A 89 -7.70 -1.70 14.28
N SER A 90 -6.90 -2.44 15.05
CA SER A 90 -7.25 -3.80 15.37
C SER A 90 -8.57 -3.77 16.14
N GLY A 91 -9.55 -4.54 15.66
CA GLY A 91 -10.84 -4.61 16.30
C GLY A 91 -10.70 -5.22 17.69
N GLY A 92 -10.80 -4.38 18.63
CA GLY A 92 -10.61 -4.89 19.98
C GLY A 92 -11.13 -4.00 20.96
#